data_be17fc9060de8db7593aba25a434ebb7
#
_entry.id   be17fc9060de8db7593aba25a434ebb7
#
_cell.length_a   1.000
_cell.length_b   1.000
_cell.length_c   1.000
_cell.angle_alpha   90.00
_cell.angle_beta   90.00
_cell.angle_gamma   90.00
#
_symmetry.space_group_name_H-M   'P 1'
#
loop_
_entity.id
_entity.type
_entity.pdbx_description
1 polymer ?
#
loop_
_entity_poly.entity_id
_entity_poly.type
_entity_poly.pdbx_seq_one_letter_code
_entity_poly.pdbx_strand_id
1 'polypeptide(L)'
;MSVPVLDVSGLAYAYPDGHQALFGVDLHVHEGERVALLGPNGAGKTTLVLHLNGILQAGAGTVEVSGLPVAKPNLKEIRRRVGIVFQDPDDQLFMGSVRADVAFGPANLGISGAALDARVMTALEQVGMAEYADRPPHHLSFGQRRRVAVATVLAMEPEILVLDEPSSNLDPASRRELADIVRSLDVTVLMVTHDLPYALELCPRSVVLSDGHVVADGSTYDVLTDAELMRAHRLELPVGFTPGAIGSLPG
;
A
#
# COMPACT_ATOMS: atom_id res chain seq x y z
N MET A 1 -22.67 -4.40 -11.04
CA MET A 1 -21.38 -3.83 -10.61
C MET A 1 -21.09 -4.40 -9.23
N SER A 2 -19.91 -4.94 -8.98
CA SER A 2 -19.50 -5.39 -7.64
C SER A 2 -19.38 -4.19 -6.71
N VAL A 3 -19.70 -4.39 -5.42
CA VAL A 3 -19.51 -3.36 -4.39
C VAL A 3 -18.00 -3.17 -4.18
N PRO A 4 -17.47 -1.93 -4.14
CA PRO A 4 -16.06 -1.72 -3.87
C PRO A 4 -15.68 -2.16 -2.45
N VAL A 5 -14.49 -2.73 -2.28
CA VAL A 5 -13.93 -3.05 -0.96
C VAL A 5 -13.32 -1.81 -0.31
N LEU A 6 -12.95 -0.81 -1.11
CA LEU A 6 -12.57 0.52 -0.64
C LEU A 6 -13.40 1.55 -1.39
N ASP A 7 -14.16 2.34 -0.65
CA ASP A 7 -15.02 3.41 -1.17
C ASP A 7 -14.66 4.72 -0.48
N VAL A 8 -14.11 5.66 -1.23
CA VAL A 8 -13.81 7.03 -0.81
C VAL A 8 -14.66 7.95 -1.66
N SER A 9 -15.53 8.73 -1.03
CA SER A 9 -16.46 9.61 -1.73
C SER A 9 -16.40 11.02 -1.17
N GLY A 10 -15.98 11.98 -2.04
CA GLY A 10 -15.92 13.40 -1.72
C GLY A 10 -14.98 13.75 -0.58
N LEU A 11 -13.93 12.96 -0.33
CA LEU A 11 -13.04 13.15 0.82
C LEU A 11 -12.28 14.46 0.74
N ALA A 12 -12.54 15.35 1.71
CA ALA A 12 -11.80 16.59 1.88
C ALA A 12 -11.18 16.64 3.29
N TYR A 13 -9.95 17.15 3.36
CA TYR A 13 -9.22 17.22 4.61
C TYR A 13 -8.24 18.39 4.65
N ALA A 14 -8.29 19.16 5.76
CA ALA A 14 -7.30 20.16 6.11
C ALA A 14 -6.61 19.78 7.44
N TYR A 15 -5.31 19.97 7.49
CA TYR A 15 -4.53 19.80 8.71
C TYR A 15 -4.86 20.91 9.73
N PRO A 16 -4.56 20.71 11.04
CA PRO A 16 -4.85 21.71 12.07
C PRO A 16 -4.18 23.09 11.87
N ASP A 17 -3.12 23.14 11.08
CA ASP A 17 -2.44 24.38 10.69
C ASP A 17 -3.15 25.15 9.57
N GLY A 18 -4.28 24.61 9.06
CA GLY A 18 -5.06 25.18 7.98
C GLY A 18 -4.64 24.76 6.57
N HIS A 19 -3.57 23.97 6.42
CA HIS A 19 -3.18 23.44 5.12
C HIS A 19 -4.19 22.41 4.62
N GLN A 20 -4.89 22.71 3.52
CA GLN A 20 -5.81 21.76 2.88
C GLN A 20 -5.03 20.79 2.00
N ALA A 21 -5.16 19.50 2.26
CA ALA A 21 -4.42 18.45 1.59
C ALA A 21 -5.25 17.63 0.60
N LEU A 22 -6.58 17.55 0.82
CA LEU A 22 -7.50 16.82 -0.07
C LEU A 22 -8.74 17.67 -0.34
N PHE A 23 -9.22 17.66 -1.59
CA PHE A 23 -10.26 18.54 -2.10
C PHE A 23 -11.40 17.75 -2.79
N GLY A 24 -12.06 16.85 -2.06
CA GLY A 24 -13.16 16.08 -2.62
C GLY A 24 -12.68 14.89 -3.47
N VAL A 25 -11.82 14.07 -2.88
CA VAL A 25 -11.25 12.88 -3.54
C VAL A 25 -12.30 11.77 -3.60
N ASP A 26 -12.50 11.21 -4.79
CA ASP A 26 -13.24 10.00 -5.06
C ASP A 26 -12.28 8.88 -5.47
N LEU A 27 -12.37 7.72 -4.81
CA LEU A 27 -11.56 6.54 -5.12
C LEU A 27 -12.33 5.27 -4.77
N HIS A 28 -12.54 4.41 -5.76
CA HIS A 28 -13.22 3.12 -5.57
C HIS A 28 -12.27 2.00 -5.99
N VAL A 29 -12.02 1.02 -5.10
CA VAL A 29 -11.20 -0.15 -5.40
C VAL A 29 -12.04 -1.40 -5.16
N HIS A 30 -12.04 -2.32 -6.12
CA HIS A 30 -12.77 -3.58 -6.03
C HIS A 30 -11.89 -4.71 -5.53
N GLU A 31 -12.52 -5.77 -5.03
CA GLU A 31 -11.83 -6.96 -4.54
C GLU A 31 -10.90 -7.56 -5.61
N GLY A 32 -9.68 -7.88 -5.22
CA GLY A 32 -8.65 -8.44 -6.08
C GLY A 32 -7.99 -7.43 -7.03
N GLU A 33 -8.43 -6.16 -7.09
CA GLU A 33 -7.75 -5.14 -7.88
C GLU A 33 -6.37 -4.82 -7.32
N ARG A 34 -5.44 -4.50 -8.24
CA ARG A 34 -4.15 -3.87 -7.93
C ARG A 34 -4.12 -2.49 -8.57
N VAL A 35 -4.17 -1.48 -7.71
CA VAL A 35 -4.27 -0.07 -8.13
C VAL A 35 -3.03 0.68 -7.66
N ALA A 36 -2.39 1.43 -8.57
CA ALA A 36 -1.34 2.37 -8.22
C ALA A 36 -1.93 3.76 -7.96
N LEU A 37 -1.60 4.35 -6.81
CA LEU A 37 -1.86 5.75 -6.50
C LEU A 37 -0.60 6.55 -6.82
N LEU A 38 -0.61 7.22 -7.95
CA LEU A 38 0.50 8.00 -8.49
C LEU A 38 0.32 9.49 -8.16
N GLY A 39 1.40 10.24 -8.25
CA GLY A 39 1.36 11.70 -8.09
C GLY A 39 2.66 12.26 -7.53
N PRO A 40 2.91 13.56 -7.68
CA PRO A 40 4.11 14.21 -7.17
C PRO A 40 4.16 14.21 -5.63
N ASN A 41 5.33 14.55 -5.08
CA ASN A 41 5.46 14.76 -3.64
C ASN A 41 4.56 15.93 -3.21
N GLY A 42 3.89 15.76 -2.07
CA GLY A 42 2.92 16.76 -1.57
C GLY A 42 1.52 16.69 -2.20
N ALA A 43 1.26 15.78 -3.13
CA ALA A 43 -0.05 15.65 -3.77
C ALA A 43 -1.20 15.21 -2.84
N GLY A 44 -0.89 14.76 -1.60
CA GLY A 44 -1.89 14.28 -0.65
C GLY A 44 -1.98 12.75 -0.53
N LYS A 45 -1.11 11.99 -1.22
CA LYS A 45 -1.15 10.51 -1.23
C LYS A 45 -1.10 9.88 0.16
N THR A 46 -0.11 10.23 0.97
CA THR A 46 0.02 9.74 2.36
C THR A 46 -1.18 10.19 3.21
N THR A 47 -1.65 11.42 3.01
CA THR A 47 -2.86 11.92 3.69
C THR A 47 -4.07 11.05 3.36
N LEU A 48 -4.29 10.72 2.09
CA LEU A 48 -5.35 9.80 1.68
C LEU A 48 -5.20 8.43 2.35
N VAL A 49 -3.99 7.83 2.29
CA VAL A 49 -3.70 6.52 2.92
C VAL A 49 -4.05 6.51 4.41
N LEU A 50 -3.69 7.56 5.15
CA LEU A 50 -3.96 7.64 6.59
C LEU A 50 -5.46 7.73 6.94
N HIS A 51 -6.33 8.10 5.99
CA HIS A 51 -7.78 8.03 6.16
C HIS A 51 -8.32 6.61 6.01
N LEU A 52 -7.66 5.75 5.21
CA LEU A 52 -8.17 4.41 4.92
C LEU A 52 -8.21 3.49 6.14
N ASN A 53 -7.33 3.71 7.12
CA ASN A 53 -7.31 2.95 8.38
C ASN A 53 -7.69 3.79 9.62
N GLY A 54 -8.20 5.02 9.39
CA GLY A 54 -8.69 5.90 10.44
C GLY A 54 -7.61 6.45 11.38
N ILE A 55 -6.38 6.62 10.90
CA ILE A 55 -5.36 7.44 11.58
C ILE A 55 -5.77 8.91 11.47
N LEU A 56 -6.18 9.37 10.28
CA LEU A 56 -6.86 10.64 10.09
C LEU A 56 -8.36 10.43 9.94
N GLN A 57 -9.14 11.43 10.32
CA GLN A 57 -10.60 11.44 10.18
C GLN A 57 -11.00 12.45 9.11
N ALA A 58 -11.94 12.06 8.25
CA ALA A 58 -12.43 12.93 7.18
C ALA A 58 -12.98 14.25 7.74
N GLY A 59 -12.57 15.36 7.12
CA GLY A 59 -13.17 16.68 7.39
C GLY A 59 -14.51 16.81 6.69
N ALA A 60 -14.63 16.27 5.48
CA ALA A 60 -15.88 16.10 4.72
C ALA A 60 -15.76 14.87 3.83
N GLY A 61 -16.89 14.38 3.33
CA GLY A 61 -16.97 13.15 2.55
C GLY A 61 -16.99 11.89 3.44
N THR A 62 -16.86 10.72 2.82
CA THR A 62 -16.93 9.42 3.49
C THR A 62 -15.79 8.51 3.04
N VAL A 63 -15.36 7.63 3.95
CA VAL A 63 -14.46 6.51 3.65
C VAL A 63 -15.09 5.25 4.22
N GLU A 64 -15.26 4.24 3.38
CA GLU A 64 -15.82 2.94 3.77
C GLU A 64 -14.88 1.81 3.31
N VAL A 65 -14.78 0.78 4.14
CA VAL A 65 -14.04 -0.46 3.84
C VAL A 65 -15.01 -1.63 3.90
N SER A 66 -15.24 -2.29 2.76
CA SER A 66 -16.22 -3.38 2.62
C SER A 66 -17.58 -3.00 3.22
N GLY A 67 -18.07 -1.78 2.91
CA GLY A 67 -19.33 -1.22 3.41
C GLY A 67 -19.32 -0.80 4.88
N LEU A 68 -18.17 -0.85 5.56
CA LEU A 68 -18.04 -0.41 6.95
C LEU A 68 -17.43 0.99 7.00
N PRO A 69 -18.12 2.01 7.50
CA PRO A 69 -17.58 3.37 7.61
C PRO A 69 -16.33 3.44 8.50
N VAL A 70 -15.32 4.18 8.06
CA VAL A 70 -14.11 4.47 8.83
C VAL A 70 -14.42 5.50 9.90
N ALA A 71 -14.93 5.02 11.04
CA ALA A 71 -15.36 5.81 12.18
C ALA A 71 -14.90 5.15 13.49
N LYS A 72 -14.81 5.95 14.57
CA LYS A 72 -14.28 5.50 15.88
C LYS A 72 -14.78 4.12 16.35
N PRO A 73 -16.08 3.79 16.28
CA PRO A 73 -16.57 2.48 16.74
C PRO A 73 -16.01 1.30 15.92
N ASN A 74 -15.66 1.53 14.65
CA ASN A 74 -15.27 0.50 13.69
C ASN A 74 -13.76 0.35 13.54
N LEU A 75 -12.93 1.22 14.14
CA LEU A 75 -11.49 1.29 13.87
C LEU A 75 -10.75 -0.02 14.10
N LYS A 76 -11.16 -0.82 15.07
CA LYS A 76 -10.51 -2.12 15.32
C LYS A 76 -10.70 -3.05 14.12
N GLU A 77 -11.93 -3.13 13.60
CA GLU A 77 -12.25 -3.95 12.43
C GLU A 77 -11.65 -3.37 11.15
N ILE A 78 -11.71 -2.05 10.94
CA ILE A 78 -11.06 -1.39 9.81
C ILE A 78 -9.56 -1.71 9.76
N ARG A 79 -8.85 -1.58 10.89
CA ARG A 79 -7.40 -1.86 10.98
C ARG A 79 -7.05 -3.34 10.83
N ARG A 80 -8.00 -4.23 11.02
CA ARG A 80 -7.85 -5.64 10.66
C ARG A 80 -7.93 -5.84 9.15
N ARG A 81 -8.86 -5.13 8.48
CA ARG A 81 -9.13 -5.26 7.03
C ARG A 81 -8.12 -4.50 6.17
N VAL A 82 -7.66 -3.34 6.62
CA VAL A 82 -6.71 -2.48 5.89
C VAL A 82 -5.36 -2.52 6.58
N GLY A 83 -4.44 -3.26 5.98
CA GLY A 83 -3.04 -3.29 6.41
C GLY A 83 -2.21 -2.30 5.64
N ILE A 84 -1.41 -1.49 6.33
CA ILE A 84 -0.50 -0.50 5.72
C ILE A 84 0.93 -0.91 5.99
N VAL A 85 1.73 -0.99 4.93
CA VAL A 85 3.19 -1.11 4.99
C VAL A 85 3.77 0.27 4.75
N PHE A 86 4.44 0.83 5.76
CA PHE A 86 5.02 2.17 5.69
C PHE A 86 6.28 2.22 4.83
N GLN A 87 6.60 3.43 4.34
CA GLN A 87 7.75 3.69 3.49
C GLN A 87 9.09 3.32 4.15
N ASP A 88 9.26 3.57 5.44
CA ASP A 88 10.45 3.14 6.18
C ASP A 88 10.11 1.91 7.03
N PRO A 89 10.75 0.74 6.83
CA PRO A 89 10.50 -0.43 7.65
C PRO A 89 10.88 -0.20 9.13
N ASP A 90 11.77 0.73 9.45
CA ASP A 90 12.17 1.02 10.82
C ASP A 90 11.06 1.76 11.61
N ASP A 91 10.09 2.38 10.92
CA ASP A 91 8.87 2.92 11.53
C ASP A 91 7.87 1.81 11.94
N GLN A 92 8.09 0.58 11.47
CA GLN A 92 7.16 -0.54 11.65
C GLN A 92 7.77 -1.70 12.46
N LEU A 93 9.09 -1.85 12.46
CA LEU A 93 9.81 -2.92 13.15
C LEU A 93 10.48 -2.39 14.42
N PHE A 94 9.94 -2.75 15.58
CA PHE A 94 10.36 -2.20 16.87
C PHE A 94 10.54 -3.25 17.97
N MET A 95 10.30 -4.53 17.66
CA MET A 95 10.44 -5.63 18.61
C MET A 95 11.85 -6.21 18.61
N GLY A 96 12.15 -7.05 19.59
CA GLY A 96 13.48 -7.66 19.73
C GLY A 96 13.80 -8.76 18.72
N SER A 97 12.81 -9.26 17.97
CA SER A 97 13.00 -10.27 16.93
C SER A 97 11.95 -10.13 15.82
N VAL A 98 12.29 -10.63 14.63
CA VAL A 98 11.37 -10.70 13.47
C VAL A 98 10.06 -11.39 13.83
N ARG A 99 10.14 -12.55 14.51
CA ARG A 99 8.95 -13.28 14.98
C ARG A 99 8.05 -12.40 15.86
N ALA A 100 8.65 -11.64 16.77
CA ALA A 100 7.90 -10.80 17.69
C ALA A 100 7.22 -9.62 16.97
N ASP A 101 7.87 -9.01 15.97
CA ASP A 101 7.25 -7.97 15.14
C ASP A 101 6.06 -8.53 14.35
N VAL A 102 6.23 -9.69 13.70
CA VAL A 102 5.15 -10.31 12.90
C VAL A 102 4.00 -10.78 13.80
N ALA A 103 4.29 -11.23 15.02
CA ALA A 103 3.27 -11.65 15.99
C ALA A 103 2.48 -10.49 16.60
N PHE A 104 3.02 -9.27 16.60
CA PHE A 104 2.45 -8.13 17.32
C PHE A 104 1.01 -7.82 16.90
N GLY A 105 0.76 -7.72 15.60
CA GLY A 105 -0.58 -7.42 15.07
C GLY A 105 -1.61 -8.50 15.42
N PRO A 106 -1.40 -9.77 15.04
CA PRO A 106 -2.31 -10.87 15.36
C PRO A 106 -2.56 -11.05 16.87
N ALA A 107 -1.51 -10.89 17.70
CA ALA A 107 -1.65 -10.97 19.16
C ALA A 107 -2.59 -9.88 19.71
N ASN A 108 -2.53 -8.65 19.19
CA ASN A 108 -3.45 -7.56 19.55
C ASN A 108 -4.90 -7.81 19.09
N LEU A 109 -5.09 -8.69 18.11
CA LEU A 109 -6.43 -9.17 17.73
C LEU A 109 -6.95 -10.29 18.64
N GLY A 110 -6.11 -10.80 19.58
CA GLY A 110 -6.46 -11.86 20.52
C GLY A 110 -6.06 -13.25 20.07
N ILE A 111 -5.26 -13.38 18.99
CA ILE A 111 -4.72 -14.68 18.55
C ILE A 111 -3.53 -15.04 19.43
N SER A 112 -3.44 -16.31 19.86
CA SER A 112 -2.40 -16.77 20.79
C SER A 112 -2.04 -18.24 20.59
N GLY A 113 -0.94 -18.69 21.22
CA GLY A 113 -0.50 -20.09 21.20
C GLY A 113 -0.15 -20.58 19.79
N ALA A 114 -0.42 -21.85 19.50
CA ALA A 114 -0.05 -22.49 18.23
C ALA A 114 -0.68 -21.81 16.99
N ALA A 115 -1.86 -21.21 17.14
CA ALA A 115 -2.49 -20.47 16.05
C ALA A 115 -1.72 -19.19 15.69
N LEU A 116 -1.19 -18.48 16.68
CA LEU A 116 -0.30 -17.32 16.47
C LEU A 116 1.00 -17.75 15.80
N ASP A 117 1.64 -18.79 16.32
CA ASP A 117 2.90 -19.30 15.77
C ASP A 117 2.76 -19.74 14.31
N ALA A 118 1.68 -20.46 13.98
CA ALA A 118 1.39 -20.88 12.61
C ALA A 118 1.21 -19.67 11.68
N ARG A 119 0.43 -18.68 12.10
CA ARG A 119 0.18 -17.46 11.32
C ARG A 119 1.45 -16.66 11.05
N VAL A 120 2.29 -16.51 12.09
CA VAL A 120 3.60 -15.84 11.97
C VAL A 120 4.50 -16.57 10.97
N MET A 121 4.60 -17.89 11.08
CA MET A 121 5.46 -18.65 10.18
C MET A 121 4.94 -18.61 8.74
N THR A 122 3.64 -18.76 8.52
CA THR A 122 3.03 -18.63 7.18
C THR A 122 3.36 -17.28 6.55
N ALA A 123 3.19 -16.17 7.29
CA ALA A 123 3.51 -14.83 6.77
C ALA A 123 5.00 -14.67 6.45
N LEU A 124 5.88 -15.21 7.28
CA LEU A 124 7.33 -15.19 7.02
C LEU A 124 7.74 -16.06 5.84
N GLU A 125 7.10 -17.20 5.63
CA GLU A 125 7.30 -18.06 4.46
C GLU A 125 6.88 -17.35 3.16
N GLN A 126 5.73 -16.67 3.17
CA GLN A 126 5.24 -15.91 2.02
C GLN A 126 6.24 -14.85 1.53
N VAL A 127 7.03 -14.26 2.43
CA VAL A 127 8.02 -13.24 2.09
C VAL A 127 9.47 -13.79 2.06
N GLY A 128 9.67 -15.09 2.20
CA GLY A 128 11.00 -15.74 2.19
C GLY A 128 11.88 -15.32 3.37
N MET A 129 11.29 -15.12 4.56
CA MET A 129 12.00 -14.66 5.76
C MET A 129 11.91 -15.62 6.96
N ALA A 130 11.41 -16.83 6.77
CA ALA A 130 11.19 -17.81 7.84
C ALA A 130 12.47 -18.17 8.62
N GLU A 131 13.62 -18.31 7.92
CA GLU A 131 14.92 -18.62 8.55
C GLU A 131 15.46 -17.48 9.44
N TYR A 132 14.92 -16.27 9.30
CA TYR A 132 15.34 -15.09 10.06
C TYR A 132 14.41 -14.80 11.25
N ALA A 133 13.43 -15.67 11.55
CA ALA A 133 12.38 -15.43 12.54
C ALA A 133 12.92 -15.01 13.92
N ASP A 134 14.01 -15.59 14.37
CA ASP A 134 14.57 -15.33 15.69
C ASP A 134 15.68 -14.27 15.69
N ARG A 135 15.97 -13.64 14.51
CA ARG A 135 16.93 -12.55 14.39
C ARG A 135 16.33 -11.21 14.80
N PRO A 136 17.12 -10.32 15.42
CA PRO A 136 16.75 -8.92 15.59
C PRO A 136 16.63 -8.21 14.23
N PRO A 137 15.59 -7.37 14.00
CA PRO A 137 15.40 -6.67 12.70
C PRO A 137 16.59 -5.83 12.26
N HIS A 138 17.29 -5.19 13.20
CA HIS A 138 18.47 -4.35 12.90
C HIS A 138 19.70 -5.15 12.39
N HIS A 139 19.67 -6.47 12.42
CA HIS A 139 20.69 -7.33 11.80
C HIS A 139 20.35 -7.72 10.36
N LEU A 140 19.24 -7.25 9.84
CA LEU A 140 18.80 -7.52 8.48
C LEU A 140 19.19 -6.39 7.51
N SER A 141 19.37 -6.73 6.22
CA SER A 141 19.49 -5.72 5.17
C SER A 141 18.20 -4.90 5.05
N PHE A 142 18.26 -3.72 4.40
CA PHE A 142 17.07 -2.90 4.17
C PHE A 142 15.98 -3.67 3.41
N GLY A 143 16.33 -4.39 2.34
CA GLY A 143 15.38 -5.21 1.59
C GLY A 143 14.76 -6.36 2.43
N GLN A 144 15.55 -6.98 3.30
CA GLN A 144 15.04 -7.98 4.25
C GLN A 144 14.07 -7.36 5.26
N ARG A 145 14.41 -6.20 5.84
CA ARG A 145 13.48 -5.47 6.74
C ARG A 145 12.19 -5.09 6.02
N ARG A 146 12.27 -4.65 4.77
CA ARG A 146 11.08 -4.34 3.94
C ARG A 146 10.17 -5.57 3.80
N ARG A 147 10.72 -6.74 3.51
CA ARG A 147 9.94 -7.98 3.42
C ARG A 147 9.33 -8.38 4.77
N VAL A 148 10.07 -8.23 5.87
CA VAL A 148 9.52 -8.45 7.22
C VAL A 148 8.37 -7.47 7.52
N ALA A 149 8.50 -6.19 7.16
CA ALA A 149 7.41 -5.22 7.31
C ALA A 149 6.15 -5.65 6.54
N VAL A 150 6.29 -6.20 5.33
CA VAL A 150 5.16 -6.81 4.61
C VAL A 150 4.59 -7.99 5.40
N ALA A 151 5.44 -8.88 5.94
CA ALA A 151 4.98 -10.04 6.72
C ALA A 151 4.18 -9.64 7.97
N THR A 152 4.54 -8.53 8.67
CA THR A 152 3.77 -8.06 9.83
C THR A 152 2.33 -7.74 9.48
N VAL A 153 2.10 -7.25 8.25
CA VAL A 153 0.76 -6.93 7.75
C VAL A 153 0.06 -8.19 7.25
N LEU A 154 0.74 -9.05 6.49
CA LEU A 154 0.15 -10.29 5.97
C LEU A 154 -0.32 -11.22 7.10
N ALA A 155 0.39 -11.24 8.23
CA ALA A 155 -0.02 -12.01 9.42
C ALA A 155 -1.37 -11.56 10.00
N MET A 156 -1.84 -10.36 9.67
CA MET A 156 -3.17 -9.86 10.02
C MET A 156 -4.28 -10.40 9.10
N GLU A 157 -3.92 -11.01 7.95
CA GLU A 157 -4.84 -11.44 6.87
C GLU A 157 -5.75 -10.29 6.43
N PRO A 158 -5.19 -9.18 5.94
CA PRO A 158 -5.98 -8.04 5.54
C PRO A 158 -6.77 -8.32 4.25
N GLU A 159 -7.91 -7.63 4.07
CA GLU A 159 -8.66 -7.60 2.80
C GLU A 159 -7.99 -6.67 1.78
N ILE A 160 -7.32 -5.62 2.28
CA ILE A 160 -6.63 -4.61 1.48
C ILE A 160 -5.22 -4.41 2.03
N LEU A 161 -4.23 -4.57 1.17
CA LEU A 161 -2.83 -4.28 1.44
C LEU A 161 -2.47 -2.93 0.82
N VAL A 162 -2.16 -1.96 1.65
CA VAL A 162 -1.64 -0.66 1.22
C VAL A 162 -0.12 -0.67 1.34
N LEU A 163 0.57 -0.40 0.24
CA LEU A 163 2.03 -0.33 0.18
C LEU A 163 2.44 1.12 -0.06
N ASP A 164 3.07 1.78 0.91
CA ASP A 164 3.56 3.14 0.75
C ASP A 164 5.02 3.13 0.29
N GLU A 165 5.28 3.56 -0.96
CA GLU A 165 6.58 3.61 -1.62
C GLU A 165 7.41 2.31 -1.47
N PRO A 166 6.87 1.14 -1.86
CA PRO A 166 7.47 -0.15 -1.51
C PRO A 166 8.83 -0.40 -2.15
N SER A 167 9.12 0.18 -3.33
CA SER A 167 10.39 0.01 -4.05
C SER A 167 11.49 0.99 -3.61
N SER A 168 11.16 1.99 -2.79
CA SER A 168 12.13 3.02 -2.37
C SER A 168 13.31 2.44 -1.62
N ASN A 169 14.52 2.88 -1.97
CA ASN A 169 15.78 2.47 -1.35
C ASN A 169 16.12 0.96 -1.50
N LEU A 170 15.44 0.24 -2.38
CA LEU A 170 15.77 -1.14 -2.70
C LEU A 170 16.81 -1.22 -3.83
N ASP A 171 17.75 -2.13 -3.69
CA ASP A 171 18.58 -2.55 -4.81
C ASP A 171 17.73 -3.34 -5.84
N PRO A 172 18.21 -3.50 -7.10
CA PRO A 172 17.43 -4.14 -8.14
C PRO A 172 17.03 -5.60 -7.85
N ALA A 173 17.79 -6.34 -7.05
CA ALA A 173 17.44 -7.72 -6.68
C ALA A 173 16.31 -7.73 -5.66
N SER A 174 16.46 -6.97 -4.57
CA SER A 174 15.42 -6.82 -3.53
C SER A 174 14.11 -6.26 -4.09
N ARG A 175 14.19 -5.35 -5.08
CA ARG A 175 13.01 -4.81 -5.79
C ARG A 175 12.27 -5.92 -6.56
N ARG A 176 13.00 -6.79 -7.28
CA ARG A 176 12.38 -7.93 -8.00
C ARG A 176 11.76 -8.93 -7.02
N GLU A 177 12.49 -9.29 -5.95
CA GLU A 177 11.97 -10.20 -4.91
C GLU A 177 10.66 -9.68 -4.31
N LEU A 178 10.59 -8.37 -4.01
CA LEU A 178 9.35 -7.75 -3.51
C LEU A 178 8.24 -7.76 -4.57
N ALA A 179 8.56 -7.51 -5.84
CA ALA A 179 7.59 -7.59 -6.94
C ALA A 179 6.99 -8.99 -7.07
N ASP A 180 7.83 -10.03 -6.97
CA ASP A 180 7.39 -11.42 -7.05
C ASP A 180 6.50 -11.80 -5.86
N ILE A 181 6.83 -11.31 -4.66
CA ILE A 181 5.97 -11.45 -3.49
C ILE A 181 4.61 -10.80 -3.75
N VAL A 182 4.57 -9.52 -4.14
CA VAL A 182 3.31 -8.80 -4.36
C VAL A 182 2.46 -9.47 -5.45
N ARG A 183 3.08 -10.02 -6.51
CA ARG A 183 2.36 -10.77 -7.55
C ARG A 183 1.73 -12.07 -7.03
N SER A 184 2.39 -12.74 -6.10
CA SER A 184 1.92 -14.01 -5.54
C SER A 184 0.78 -13.86 -4.53
N LEU A 185 0.53 -12.63 -4.04
CA LEU A 185 -0.51 -12.38 -3.04
C LEU A 185 -1.90 -12.36 -3.68
N ASP A 186 -2.83 -13.08 -3.06
CA ASP A 186 -4.26 -13.03 -3.39
C ASP A 186 -4.97 -12.05 -2.43
N VAL A 187 -4.68 -10.76 -2.62
CA VAL A 187 -5.22 -9.67 -1.80
C VAL A 187 -5.40 -8.42 -2.66
N THR A 188 -6.38 -7.59 -2.35
CA THR A 188 -6.53 -6.27 -2.98
C THR A 188 -5.34 -5.39 -2.61
N VAL A 189 -4.70 -4.75 -3.60
CA VAL A 189 -3.50 -3.93 -3.38
C VAL A 189 -3.74 -2.48 -3.80
N LEU A 190 -3.45 -1.55 -2.89
CA LEU A 190 -3.28 -0.13 -3.22
C LEU A 190 -1.81 0.24 -3.02
N MET A 191 -1.11 0.48 -4.11
CA MET A 191 0.31 0.84 -4.11
C MET A 191 0.49 2.34 -4.31
N VAL A 192 0.98 3.03 -3.31
CA VAL A 192 1.37 4.44 -3.43
C VAL A 192 2.81 4.49 -3.89
N THR A 193 3.07 5.10 -5.05
CA THR A 193 4.44 5.17 -5.56
C THR A 193 4.65 6.31 -6.55
N HIS A 194 5.90 6.75 -6.67
CA HIS A 194 6.42 7.57 -7.76
C HIS A 194 7.30 6.76 -8.74
N ASP A 195 7.54 5.47 -8.46
CA ASP A 195 8.24 4.54 -9.35
C ASP A 195 7.27 4.06 -10.45
N LEU A 196 7.15 4.83 -11.53
CA LEU A 196 6.20 4.57 -12.61
C LEU A 196 6.43 3.23 -13.32
N PRO A 197 7.69 2.79 -13.60
CA PRO A 197 7.94 1.45 -14.08
C PRO A 197 7.43 0.34 -13.14
N TYR A 198 7.58 0.52 -11.84
CA TYR A 198 7.13 -0.46 -10.84
C TYR A 198 5.59 -0.50 -10.75
N ALA A 199 4.95 0.66 -10.88
CA ALA A 199 3.50 0.74 -10.98
C ALA A 199 2.97 -0.01 -12.22
N LEU A 200 3.58 0.22 -13.38
CA LEU A 200 3.20 -0.46 -14.63
C LEU A 200 3.40 -1.98 -14.56
N GLU A 201 4.44 -2.41 -13.85
CA GLU A 201 4.79 -3.82 -13.67
C GLU A 201 3.77 -4.58 -12.80
N LEU A 202 3.17 -3.92 -11.79
CA LEU A 202 2.39 -4.59 -10.75
C LEU A 202 0.91 -4.20 -10.72
N CYS A 203 0.55 -3.03 -11.22
CA CYS A 203 -0.80 -2.47 -11.10
C CYS A 203 -1.40 -2.20 -12.48
N PRO A 204 -2.40 -2.99 -12.92
CA PRO A 204 -3.09 -2.76 -14.20
C PRO A 204 -3.81 -1.40 -14.27
N ARG A 205 -4.24 -0.84 -13.13
CA ARG A 205 -4.94 0.43 -13.02
C ARG A 205 -4.14 1.41 -12.20
N SER A 206 -4.17 2.68 -12.60
CA SER A 206 -3.55 3.78 -11.87
C SER A 206 -4.52 4.93 -11.68
N VAL A 207 -4.46 5.52 -10.48
CA VAL A 207 -5.14 6.76 -10.13
C VAL A 207 -4.08 7.81 -9.89
N VAL A 208 -4.20 8.97 -10.53
CA VAL A 208 -3.27 10.09 -10.36
C VAL A 208 -3.87 11.12 -9.44
N LEU A 209 -3.20 11.35 -8.31
CA LEU A 209 -3.52 12.42 -7.36
C LEU A 209 -2.55 13.59 -7.59
N SER A 210 -3.09 14.79 -7.79
CA SER A 210 -2.30 16.02 -7.94
C SER A 210 -3.01 17.17 -7.23
N ASP A 211 -2.27 17.91 -6.41
CA ASP A 211 -2.79 19.03 -5.62
C ASP A 211 -4.07 18.69 -4.86
N GLY A 212 -4.14 17.49 -4.29
CA GLY A 212 -5.29 17.01 -3.50
C GLY A 212 -6.52 16.60 -4.31
N HIS A 213 -6.43 16.49 -5.64
CA HIS A 213 -7.52 16.07 -6.53
C HIS A 213 -7.13 14.80 -7.30
N VAL A 214 -8.08 13.92 -7.56
CA VAL A 214 -7.93 12.86 -8.56
C VAL A 214 -8.05 13.51 -9.94
N VAL A 215 -6.99 13.41 -10.75
CA VAL A 215 -6.90 14.05 -12.08
C VAL A 215 -6.94 13.02 -13.20
N ALA A 216 -6.68 11.76 -12.91
CA ALA A 216 -6.84 10.66 -13.85
C ALA A 216 -7.11 9.35 -13.09
N ASP A 217 -7.87 8.45 -13.71
CA ASP A 217 -8.17 7.09 -13.25
C ASP A 217 -8.37 6.20 -14.49
N GLY A 218 -7.51 5.21 -14.67
CA GLY A 218 -7.55 4.36 -15.85
C GLY A 218 -6.48 3.29 -15.88
N SER A 219 -6.34 2.63 -17.04
CA SER A 219 -5.25 1.68 -17.27
C SER A 219 -3.90 2.36 -17.01
N THR A 220 -3.02 1.69 -16.26
CA THR A 220 -1.67 2.23 -15.98
C THR A 220 -0.91 2.54 -17.27
N TYR A 221 -1.07 1.70 -18.29
CA TYR A 221 -0.46 1.93 -19.59
C TYR A 221 -0.95 3.23 -20.24
N ASP A 222 -2.27 3.46 -20.27
CA ASP A 222 -2.86 4.66 -20.89
C ASP A 222 -2.45 5.93 -20.13
N VAL A 223 -2.48 5.89 -18.79
CA VAL A 223 -2.01 6.98 -17.93
C VAL A 223 -0.55 7.34 -18.22
N LEU A 224 0.33 6.35 -18.31
CA LEU A 224 1.77 6.57 -18.50
C LEU A 224 2.15 6.92 -19.95
N THR A 225 1.27 6.68 -20.93
CA THR A 225 1.48 7.07 -22.32
C THR A 225 0.87 8.41 -22.68
N ASP A 226 0.02 8.98 -21.81
CA ASP A 226 -0.53 10.33 -21.96
C ASP A 226 0.52 11.40 -21.60
N ALA A 227 1.27 11.86 -22.60
CA ALA A 227 2.35 12.82 -22.43
C ALA A 227 1.86 14.20 -21.93
N GLU A 228 0.60 14.57 -22.18
CA GLU A 228 0.02 15.83 -21.71
C GLU A 228 -0.29 15.74 -20.21
N LEU A 229 -0.99 14.69 -19.79
CA LEU A 229 -1.26 14.38 -18.39
C LEU A 229 0.04 14.30 -17.58
N MET A 230 1.01 13.53 -18.05
CA MET A 230 2.31 13.33 -17.37
C MET A 230 3.01 14.68 -17.13
N ARG A 231 3.08 15.52 -18.16
CA ARG A 231 3.73 16.84 -18.07
C ARG A 231 2.94 17.79 -17.16
N ALA A 232 1.62 17.83 -17.27
CA ALA A 232 0.76 18.71 -16.47
C ALA A 232 0.89 18.42 -14.97
N HIS A 233 1.09 17.15 -14.61
CA HIS A 233 1.14 16.68 -13.21
C HIS A 233 2.54 16.29 -12.73
N ARG A 234 3.60 16.73 -13.43
CA ARG A 234 5.01 16.51 -13.05
C ARG A 234 5.36 15.04 -12.82
N LEU A 235 4.78 14.16 -13.64
CA LEU A 235 5.13 12.76 -13.69
C LEU A 235 6.13 12.56 -14.82
N GLU A 236 7.28 12.00 -14.53
CA GLU A 236 8.34 11.79 -15.50
C GLU A 236 8.75 10.32 -15.55
N LEU A 237 8.76 9.76 -16.73
CA LEU A 237 9.31 8.42 -16.95
C LEU A 237 10.85 8.48 -16.90
N PRO A 238 11.51 7.45 -16.35
CA PRO A 238 12.97 7.37 -16.42
C PRO A 238 13.48 7.43 -17.85
N VAL A 239 14.64 8.06 -18.04
CA VAL A 239 15.27 8.19 -19.37
C VAL A 239 15.45 6.81 -19.99
N GLY A 240 14.97 6.66 -21.22
CA GLY A 240 15.03 5.39 -21.97
C GLY A 240 13.93 4.38 -21.63
N PHE A 241 13.06 4.67 -20.69
CA PHE A 241 11.90 3.82 -20.40
C PHE A 241 10.76 4.12 -21.38
N THR A 242 10.20 3.06 -21.98
CA THR A 242 9.04 3.14 -22.87
C THR A 242 7.98 2.16 -22.34
N PRO A 243 6.77 2.63 -21.98
CA PRO A 243 5.72 1.75 -21.44
C PRO A 243 5.41 0.53 -22.31
N GLY A 244 5.43 0.69 -23.64
CA GLY A 244 5.21 -0.40 -24.60
C GLY A 244 6.22 -1.55 -24.55
N ALA A 245 7.39 -1.37 -23.92
CA ALA A 245 8.38 -2.44 -23.79
C ALA A 245 7.99 -3.49 -22.72
N ILE A 246 7.08 -3.15 -21.78
CA ILE A 246 6.60 -4.05 -20.72
C ILE A 246 5.28 -4.74 -21.11
N GLY A 247 4.51 -4.17 -22.04
CA GLY A 247 3.20 -4.69 -22.47
C GLY A 247 3.21 -6.05 -23.19
N SER A 248 4.35 -6.76 -23.22
CA SER A 248 4.50 -8.09 -23.79
C SER A 248 4.77 -9.17 -22.75
N LEU A 249 4.59 -8.90 -21.45
CA LEU A 249 4.70 -9.96 -20.44
C LEU A 249 3.40 -10.80 -20.47
N PRO A 250 3.50 -12.13 -20.60
CA PRO A 250 2.32 -13.00 -20.57
C PRO A 250 1.66 -12.92 -19.21
N GLY A 251 0.32 -12.79 -19.23
CA GLY A 251 -0.55 -12.81 -18.07
C GLY A 251 -0.55 -14.15 -17.31
#